data_984882c8d405453b3b8c403c061a658f
#
_entry.id   984882c8d405453b3b8c403c061a658f
#
_cell.length_a   1.000
_cell.length_b   1.000
_cell.length_c   1.000
_cell.angle_alpha   90.00
_cell.angle_beta   90.00
_cell.angle_gamma   90.00
#
_symmetry.space_group_name_H-M   'P 1'
#
loop_
_entity.id
_entity.type
_entity.pdbx_description
1 polymer ?
#
loop_
_entity_poly.entity_id
_entity_poly.type
_entity_poly.pdbx_seq_one_letter_code
_entity_poly.pdbx_strand_id
1 'polypeptide(L)'
;MKSKRSRTYLVSGLTLALIFVAIILVFRDVLPDIVKDLSTVPFWGVLLLLALGFAYEAMESVLCLVIIHHKKPDCTFIDALRVTFLGVFGNITTLGAGTLPMQSFYLYRRGLDAGSGLGIMASEYVLHKISVLIYATVALLLGGDWLEQSASGLARYLLIGYVIGALIVIALTLLYTWDKVLDLVLLLFKKLPDTPKWNERREKWGSSLVQLNTEARKVLLVPSVRVRGIAVSLLKLFVLYSIPYLALRLAGCTALSFAEVQLLSSLMLLITSALPNVAGVGPMEFAFLLLFTPWADTAIASSALVLYRVATYFFPFLLSVIVFLREEKKSLKGFDAQSA
;
A
#
# COMPACT_ATOMS: atom_id res chain seq x y z
N MET A 1 -0.74 -39.15 -12.47
CA MET A 1 -0.65 -37.91 -13.24
C MET A 1 -1.99 -37.24 -13.47
N LYS A 2 -3.05 -37.87 -13.93
CA LYS A 2 -4.40 -37.26 -14.15
C LYS A 2 -4.99 -36.56 -12.92
N SER A 3 -4.81 -37.10 -11.71
CA SER A 3 -5.33 -36.49 -10.46
C SER A 3 -4.69 -35.14 -10.10
N LYS A 4 -3.38 -34.98 -10.30
CA LYS A 4 -2.67 -33.68 -10.05
C LYS A 4 -3.13 -32.60 -11.01
N ARG A 5 -3.28 -32.92 -12.28
CA ARG A 5 -3.73 -32.01 -13.34
C ARG A 5 -5.17 -31.52 -13.08
N SER A 6 -6.08 -32.44 -12.73
CA SER A 6 -7.46 -32.10 -12.36
C SER A 6 -7.50 -31.18 -11.13
N ARG A 7 -6.67 -31.43 -10.11
CA ARG A 7 -6.59 -30.58 -8.91
C ARG A 7 -6.08 -29.17 -9.22
N THR A 8 -5.09 -29.04 -10.11
CA THR A 8 -4.55 -27.72 -10.53
C THR A 8 -5.62 -26.89 -11.25
N TYR A 9 -6.33 -27.48 -12.24
CA TYR A 9 -7.42 -26.78 -12.93
C TYR A 9 -8.59 -26.44 -11.99
N LEU A 10 -8.89 -27.28 -11.03
CA LEU A 10 -9.94 -27.03 -10.03
C LEU A 10 -9.55 -25.86 -9.10
N VAL A 11 -8.30 -25.82 -8.66
CA VAL A 11 -7.76 -24.70 -7.86
C VAL A 11 -7.78 -23.42 -8.67
N SER A 12 -7.31 -23.41 -9.92
CA SER A 12 -7.36 -22.21 -10.79
C SER A 12 -8.79 -21.78 -11.06
N GLY A 13 -9.72 -22.71 -11.27
CA GLY A 13 -11.14 -22.40 -11.44
C GLY A 13 -11.76 -21.74 -10.20
N LEU A 14 -11.45 -22.29 -9.01
CA LEU A 14 -11.87 -21.69 -7.73
C LEU A 14 -11.26 -20.31 -7.52
N THR A 15 -10.00 -20.12 -7.86
CA THR A 15 -9.33 -18.82 -7.76
C THR A 15 -9.99 -17.79 -8.68
N LEU A 16 -10.30 -18.18 -9.93
CA LEU A 16 -11.02 -17.32 -10.88
C LEU A 16 -12.44 -16.97 -10.38
N ALA A 17 -13.16 -17.94 -9.82
CA ALA A 17 -14.46 -17.69 -9.21
C ALA A 17 -14.38 -16.73 -8.02
N LEU A 18 -13.39 -16.88 -7.15
CA LEU A 18 -13.13 -15.97 -6.05
C LEU A 18 -12.79 -14.55 -6.52
N ILE A 19 -11.99 -14.42 -7.58
CA ILE A 19 -11.70 -13.12 -8.20
C ILE A 19 -12.97 -12.48 -8.72
N PHE A 20 -13.81 -13.23 -9.43
CA PHE A 20 -15.06 -12.72 -9.96
C PHE A 20 -16.02 -12.26 -8.86
N VAL A 21 -16.14 -13.04 -7.79
CA VAL A 21 -16.90 -12.67 -6.59
C VAL A 21 -16.30 -11.42 -5.93
N ALA A 22 -14.99 -11.33 -5.78
CA ALA A 22 -14.33 -10.15 -5.22
C ALA A 22 -14.58 -8.89 -6.07
N ILE A 23 -14.51 -9.00 -7.40
CA ILE A 23 -14.84 -7.89 -8.31
C ILE A 23 -16.29 -7.45 -8.10
N ILE A 24 -17.25 -8.37 -8.08
CA ILE A 24 -18.65 -8.05 -7.86
C ILE A 24 -18.84 -7.35 -6.51
N LEU A 25 -18.27 -7.91 -5.43
CA LEU A 25 -18.43 -7.36 -4.07
C LEU A 25 -17.81 -5.96 -3.95
N VAL A 26 -16.65 -5.72 -4.59
CA VAL A 26 -15.96 -4.42 -4.54
C VAL A 26 -16.70 -3.35 -5.34
N PHE A 27 -17.32 -3.72 -6.47
CA PHE A 27 -17.90 -2.74 -7.39
C PHE A 27 -19.41 -2.58 -7.26
N ARG A 28 -20.14 -3.59 -6.75
CA ARG A 28 -21.61 -3.65 -6.76
C ARG A 28 -22.28 -2.39 -6.19
N ASP A 29 -21.82 -1.96 -5.03
CA ASP A 29 -22.48 -0.89 -4.28
C ASP A 29 -21.93 0.51 -4.63
N VAL A 30 -20.73 0.57 -5.24
CA VAL A 30 -20.01 1.84 -5.53
C VAL A 30 -20.07 2.21 -7.01
N LEU A 31 -20.32 1.24 -7.90
CA LEU A 31 -20.31 1.47 -9.36
C LEU A 31 -21.29 2.57 -9.83
N PRO A 32 -22.54 2.66 -9.31
CA PRO A 32 -23.46 3.73 -9.71
C PRO A 32 -22.91 5.12 -9.39
N ASP A 33 -22.31 5.32 -8.21
CA ASP A 33 -21.74 6.60 -7.80
C ASP A 33 -20.49 6.93 -8.63
N ILE A 34 -19.64 5.94 -8.90
CA ILE A 34 -18.47 6.12 -9.80
C ILE A 34 -18.92 6.58 -11.18
N VAL A 35 -19.91 5.92 -11.77
CA VAL A 35 -20.40 6.28 -13.13
C VAL A 35 -21.01 7.68 -13.13
N LYS A 36 -21.81 8.01 -12.12
CA LYS A 36 -22.40 9.34 -11.96
C LYS A 36 -21.34 10.42 -11.86
N ASP A 37 -20.38 10.29 -10.97
CA ASP A 37 -19.36 11.31 -10.72
C ASP A 37 -18.40 11.44 -11.92
N LEU A 38 -17.98 10.33 -12.52
CA LEU A 38 -17.18 10.37 -13.76
C LEU A 38 -17.90 11.03 -14.93
N SER A 39 -19.24 10.92 -15.01
CA SER A 39 -20.02 11.56 -16.08
C SER A 39 -20.07 13.09 -15.97
N THR A 40 -19.83 13.64 -14.78
CA THR A 40 -19.77 15.10 -14.54
C THR A 40 -18.41 15.71 -14.82
N VAL A 41 -17.37 14.87 -14.88
CA VAL A 41 -15.97 15.28 -15.05
C VAL A 41 -15.59 15.29 -16.53
N PRO A 42 -14.87 16.32 -17.03
CA PRO A 42 -14.40 16.31 -18.40
C PRO A 42 -13.43 15.15 -18.66
N PHE A 43 -13.53 14.54 -19.84
CA PHE A 43 -12.76 13.34 -20.22
C PHE A 43 -11.24 13.46 -19.96
N TRP A 44 -10.65 14.61 -20.26
CA TRP A 44 -9.24 14.85 -19.97
C TRP A 44 -8.90 14.79 -18.47
N GLY A 45 -9.85 15.20 -17.61
CA GLY A 45 -9.70 15.14 -16.15
C GLY A 45 -9.66 13.69 -15.66
N VAL A 46 -10.53 12.82 -16.22
CA VAL A 46 -10.51 11.37 -15.95
C VAL A 46 -9.18 10.77 -16.40
N LEU A 47 -8.72 11.07 -17.62
CA LEU A 47 -7.43 10.58 -18.11
C LEU A 47 -6.26 10.99 -17.21
N LEU A 48 -6.24 12.23 -16.74
CA LEU A 48 -5.19 12.75 -15.87
C LEU A 48 -5.23 12.06 -14.50
N LEU A 49 -6.41 11.83 -13.92
CA LEU A 49 -6.58 11.06 -12.68
C LEU A 49 -6.00 9.64 -12.82
N LEU A 50 -6.36 8.94 -13.89
CA LEU A 50 -5.86 7.58 -14.16
C LEU A 50 -4.36 7.58 -14.43
N ALA A 51 -3.83 8.59 -15.12
CA ALA A 51 -2.40 8.74 -15.37
C ALA A 51 -1.62 8.96 -14.07
N LEU A 52 -2.12 9.79 -13.14
CA LEU A 52 -1.51 9.99 -11.81
C LEU A 52 -1.59 8.71 -10.97
N GLY A 53 -2.71 7.99 -10.99
CA GLY A 53 -2.85 6.70 -10.32
C GLY A 53 -1.85 5.66 -10.85
N PHE A 54 -1.69 5.57 -12.17
CA PHE A 54 -0.68 4.71 -12.79
C PHE A 54 0.75 5.16 -12.47
N ALA A 55 1.02 6.48 -12.49
CA ALA A 55 2.32 7.03 -12.14
C ALA A 55 2.71 6.69 -10.69
N TYR A 56 1.76 6.72 -9.75
CA TYR A 56 1.96 6.29 -8.38
C TYR A 56 2.40 4.82 -8.31
N GLU A 57 1.69 3.90 -8.98
CA GLU A 57 2.04 2.47 -9.01
C GLU A 57 3.38 2.21 -9.75
N ALA A 58 3.65 2.98 -10.79
CA ALA A 58 4.94 2.92 -11.48
C ALA A 58 6.10 3.36 -10.57
N MET A 59 5.92 4.42 -9.79
CA MET A 59 6.92 4.87 -8.80
C MET A 59 7.08 3.87 -7.64
N GLU A 60 5.99 3.19 -7.20
CA GLU A 60 6.07 2.06 -6.28
C GLU A 60 6.93 0.94 -6.85
N SER A 61 6.75 0.64 -8.15
CA SER A 61 7.56 -0.36 -8.85
C SER A 61 9.03 0.05 -8.97
N VAL A 62 9.33 1.33 -9.13
CA VAL A 62 10.72 1.84 -9.10
C VAL A 62 11.32 1.66 -7.71
N LEU A 63 10.58 1.96 -6.64
CA LEU A 63 11.01 1.73 -5.26
C LEU A 63 11.32 0.24 -5.04
N CYS A 64 10.39 -0.62 -5.42
CA CYS A 64 10.53 -2.08 -5.36
C CYS A 64 11.79 -2.54 -6.11
N LEU A 65 12.02 -2.03 -7.33
CA LEU A 65 13.19 -2.36 -8.14
C LEU A 65 14.50 -1.94 -7.48
N VAL A 66 14.57 -0.74 -6.91
CA VAL A 66 15.76 -0.25 -6.18
C VAL A 66 16.15 -1.21 -5.06
N ILE A 67 15.17 -1.77 -4.38
CA ILE A 67 15.38 -2.70 -3.26
C ILE A 67 15.73 -4.10 -3.79
N ILE A 68 15.02 -4.60 -4.79
CA ILE A 68 15.26 -5.93 -5.38
C ILE A 68 16.67 -6.02 -5.97
N HIS A 69 17.11 -4.98 -6.68
CA HIS A 69 18.44 -4.95 -7.34
C HIS A 69 19.60 -5.18 -6.37
N HIS A 70 19.43 -4.91 -5.08
CA HIS A 70 20.46 -5.22 -4.10
C HIS A 70 20.76 -6.72 -3.99
N LYS A 71 19.76 -7.58 -4.22
CA LYS A 71 19.89 -9.04 -4.15
C LYS A 71 19.78 -9.74 -5.51
N LYS A 72 19.07 -9.14 -6.44
CA LYS A 72 18.81 -9.71 -7.78
C LYS A 72 18.87 -8.63 -8.87
N PRO A 73 20.08 -8.31 -9.32
CA PRO A 73 20.31 -7.23 -10.32
C PRO A 73 19.70 -7.48 -11.71
N ASP A 74 19.39 -8.73 -12.05
CA ASP A 74 18.77 -9.12 -13.31
C ASP A 74 17.24 -8.92 -13.37
N CYS A 75 16.61 -8.52 -12.26
CA CYS A 75 15.20 -8.14 -12.27
C CYS A 75 14.99 -6.86 -13.07
N THR A 76 13.97 -6.87 -13.92
CA THR A 76 13.59 -5.74 -14.76
C THR A 76 12.53 -4.87 -14.08
N PHE A 77 12.32 -3.64 -14.60
CA PHE A 77 11.19 -2.80 -14.18
C PHE A 77 9.84 -3.50 -14.36
N ILE A 78 9.69 -4.30 -15.43
CA ILE A 78 8.45 -5.07 -15.66
C ILE A 78 8.25 -6.14 -14.58
N ASP A 79 9.31 -6.73 -14.06
CA ASP A 79 9.21 -7.68 -12.94
C ASP A 79 8.77 -6.96 -11.66
N ALA A 80 9.35 -5.81 -11.37
CA ALA A 80 8.94 -4.97 -10.23
C ALA A 80 7.48 -4.50 -10.37
N LEU A 81 7.06 -4.10 -11.57
CA LEU A 81 5.66 -3.73 -11.85
C LEU A 81 4.70 -4.90 -11.59
N ARG A 82 5.09 -6.13 -11.93
CA ARG A 82 4.30 -7.34 -11.60
C ARG A 82 4.24 -7.57 -10.09
N VAL A 83 5.35 -7.40 -9.38
CA VAL A 83 5.38 -7.50 -7.91
C VAL A 83 4.41 -6.50 -7.29
N THR A 84 4.44 -5.24 -7.72
CA THR A 84 3.54 -4.19 -7.25
C THR A 84 2.08 -4.55 -7.49
N PHE A 85 1.70 -4.85 -8.73
CA PHE A 85 0.29 -5.18 -9.04
C PHE A 85 -0.18 -6.49 -8.40
N LEU A 86 0.68 -7.50 -8.24
CA LEU A 86 0.32 -8.70 -7.48
C LEU A 86 0.11 -8.38 -5.99
N GLY A 87 0.85 -7.41 -5.45
CA GLY A 87 0.61 -6.87 -4.11
C GLY A 87 -0.77 -6.21 -3.99
N VAL A 88 -1.14 -5.35 -4.94
CA VAL A 88 -2.48 -4.72 -5.01
C VAL A 88 -3.58 -5.78 -5.10
N PHE A 89 -3.41 -6.78 -5.98
CA PHE A 89 -4.34 -7.89 -6.12
C PHE A 89 -4.50 -8.65 -4.80
N GLY A 90 -3.39 -9.05 -4.18
CA GLY A 90 -3.38 -9.75 -2.90
C GLY A 90 -4.03 -8.94 -1.78
N ASN A 91 -3.76 -7.64 -1.70
CA ASN A 91 -4.36 -6.75 -0.71
C ASN A 91 -5.88 -6.77 -0.77
N ILE A 92 -6.45 -6.57 -1.95
CA ILE A 92 -7.89 -6.42 -2.11
C ILE A 92 -8.61 -7.76 -1.97
N THR A 93 -8.10 -8.83 -2.59
CA THR A 93 -8.77 -10.15 -2.59
C THR A 93 -8.69 -10.87 -1.25
N THR A 94 -7.77 -10.51 -0.36
CA THR A 94 -7.60 -11.15 0.95
C THR A 94 -7.83 -10.21 2.12
N LEU A 95 -8.51 -9.09 1.89
CA LEU A 95 -8.84 -8.10 2.91
C LEU A 95 -7.61 -7.54 3.65
N GLY A 96 -6.52 -7.33 2.91
CA GLY A 96 -5.28 -6.74 3.43
C GLY A 96 -4.16 -7.72 3.74
N ALA A 97 -4.45 -9.02 3.89
CA ALA A 97 -3.45 -10.00 4.33
C ALA A 97 -2.53 -10.52 3.21
N GLY A 98 -2.91 -10.38 1.95
CA GLY A 98 -2.25 -11.04 0.81
C GLY A 98 -1.16 -10.25 0.12
N THR A 99 -0.92 -9.00 0.46
CA THR A 99 0.11 -8.17 -0.19
C THR A 99 1.48 -8.84 -0.15
N LEU A 100 2.04 -9.01 1.05
CA LEU A 100 3.37 -9.59 1.24
C LEU A 100 3.48 -11.04 0.70
N PRO A 101 2.52 -11.95 0.97
CA PRO A 101 2.58 -13.29 0.42
C PRO A 101 2.61 -13.34 -1.10
N MET A 102 1.77 -12.55 -1.79
CA MET A 102 1.71 -12.54 -3.26
C MET A 102 2.99 -11.98 -3.89
N GLN A 103 3.51 -10.89 -3.35
CA GLN A 103 4.77 -10.29 -3.77
C GLN A 103 5.95 -11.25 -3.56
N SER A 104 6.08 -11.82 -2.36
CA SER A 104 7.14 -12.76 -2.02
C SER A 104 7.06 -14.05 -2.84
N PHE A 105 5.86 -14.54 -3.12
CA PHE A 105 5.66 -15.71 -3.98
C PHE A 105 6.14 -15.47 -5.42
N TYR A 106 5.86 -14.28 -5.98
CA TYR A 106 6.37 -13.94 -7.30
C TYR A 106 7.90 -13.87 -7.32
N LEU A 107 8.50 -13.22 -6.32
CA LEU A 107 9.96 -13.13 -6.18
C LEU A 107 10.62 -14.52 -6.00
N TYR A 108 9.98 -15.41 -5.25
CA TYR A 108 10.40 -16.81 -5.13
C TYR A 108 10.41 -17.52 -6.49
N ARG A 109 9.38 -17.34 -7.31
CA ARG A 109 9.34 -17.86 -8.69
C ARG A 109 10.41 -17.26 -9.60
N ARG A 110 10.90 -16.07 -9.29
CA ARG A 110 12.03 -15.43 -9.97
C ARG A 110 13.40 -15.86 -9.43
N GLY A 111 13.43 -16.83 -8.50
CA GLY A 111 14.65 -17.44 -7.98
C GLY A 111 15.24 -16.77 -6.74
N LEU A 112 14.49 -15.92 -6.06
CA LEU A 112 14.83 -15.47 -4.71
C LEU A 112 14.34 -16.51 -3.68
N ASP A 113 15.09 -16.71 -2.60
CA ASP A 113 14.57 -17.51 -1.49
C ASP A 113 13.41 -16.77 -0.77
N ALA A 114 12.53 -17.53 -0.11
CA ALA A 114 11.32 -17.00 0.49
C ALA A 114 11.63 -15.94 1.58
N GLY A 115 12.69 -16.14 2.38
CA GLY A 115 13.10 -15.19 3.41
C GLY A 115 13.58 -13.87 2.83
N SER A 116 14.40 -13.94 1.77
CA SER A 116 14.86 -12.74 1.04
C SER A 116 13.69 -11.98 0.42
N GLY A 117 12.72 -12.67 -0.19
CA GLY A 117 11.52 -12.03 -0.73
C GLY A 117 10.73 -11.26 0.33
N LEU A 118 10.48 -11.89 1.48
CA LEU A 118 9.81 -11.24 2.62
C LEU A 118 10.61 -10.04 3.15
N GLY A 119 11.93 -10.17 3.29
CA GLY A 119 12.79 -9.09 3.77
C GLY A 119 12.82 -7.88 2.83
N ILE A 120 12.84 -8.10 1.51
CA ILE A 120 12.74 -7.04 0.49
C ILE A 120 11.44 -6.28 0.67
N MET A 121 10.30 -6.98 0.75
CA MET A 121 8.99 -6.33 0.89
C MET A 121 8.82 -5.63 2.24
N ALA A 122 9.34 -6.20 3.32
CA ALA A 122 9.36 -5.54 4.62
C ALA A 122 10.21 -4.26 4.60
N SER A 123 11.35 -4.27 3.90
CA SER A 123 12.20 -3.08 3.72
C SER A 123 11.49 -1.97 2.94
N GLU A 124 10.78 -2.33 1.87
CA GLU A 124 9.95 -1.41 1.09
C GLU A 124 8.90 -0.74 1.97
N TYR A 125 8.18 -1.52 2.75
CA TYR A 125 7.17 -1.03 3.70
C TYR A 125 7.77 -0.04 4.71
N VAL A 126 8.92 -0.35 5.31
CA VAL A 126 9.60 0.52 6.28
C VAL A 126 10.06 1.82 5.63
N LEU A 127 10.72 1.76 4.44
CA LEU A 127 11.14 2.96 3.71
C LEU A 127 9.96 3.84 3.32
N HIS A 128 8.85 3.24 2.89
CA HIS A 128 7.62 3.98 2.61
C HIS A 128 7.11 4.71 3.86
N LYS A 129 7.03 4.03 5.02
CA LYS A 129 6.55 4.64 6.28
C LYS A 129 7.46 5.76 6.79
N ILE A 130 8.77 5.59 6.69
CA ILE A 130 9.74 6.65 7.00
C ILE A 130 9.50 7.86 6.08
N SER A 131 9.30 7.64 4.79
CA SER A 131 9.06 8.70 3.82
C SER A 131 7.74 9.42 4.05
N VAL A 132 6.67 8.70 4.45
CA VAL A 132 5.39 9.30 4.86
C VAL A 132 5.60 10.24 6.05
N LEU A 133 6.36 9.81 7.08
CA LEU A 133 6.67 10.64 8.23
C LEU A 133 7.50 11.88 7.85
N ILE A 134 8.55 11.71 7.04
CA ILE A 134 9.38 12.82 6.56
C ILE A 134 8.53 13.83 5.81
N TYR A 135 7.70 13.36 4.86
CA TYR A 135 6.84 14.22 4.05
C TYR A 135 5.84 15.00 4.92
N ALA A 136 5.13 14.32 5.82
CA ALA A 136 4.18 14.93 6.73
C ALA A 136 4.85 15.95 7.66
N THR A 137 6.05 15.66 8.15
CA THR A 137 6.84 16.59 8.99
C THR A 137 7.18 17.86 8.21
N VAL A 138 7.73 17.72 6.99
CA VAL A 138 8.10 18.87 6.16
C VAL A 138 6.86 19.68 5.79
N ALA A 139 5.78 19.01 5.38
CA ALA A 139 4.53 19.69 5.05
C ALA A 139 3.93 20.45 6.25
N LEU A 140 4.00 19.86 7.45
CA LEU A 140 3.52 20.49 8.69
C LEU A 140 4.39 21.69 9.09
N LEU A 141 5.71 21.61 8.92
CA LEU A 141 6.61 22.74 9.18
C LEU A 141 6.39 23.91 8.23
N LEU A 142 5.99 23.63 6.98
CA LEU A 142 5.76 24.66 5.97
C LEU A 142 4.34 25.23 6.00
N GLY A 143 3.34 24.46 6.43
CA GLY A 143 1.92 24.83 6.35
C GLY A 143 1.17 24.77 7.68
N GLY A 144 1.85 24.50 8.81
CA GLY A 144 1.22 24.38 10.12
C GLY A 144 0.51 25.63 10.58
N ASP A 145 1.12 26.82 10.34
CA ASP A 145 0.53 28.12 10.69
C ASP A 145 -0.81 28.35 9.95
N TRP A 146 -0.86 27.98 8.66
CA TRP A 146 -2.10 28.03 7.90
C TRP A 146 -3.17 27.09 8.48
N LEU A 147 -2.78 25.88 8.86
CA LEU A 147 -3.70 24.90 9.42
C LEU A 147 -4.28 25.37 10.75
N GLU A 148 -3.47 25.95 11.62
CA GLU A 148 -3.89 26.50 12.91
C GLU A 148 -4.84 27.69 12.74
N GLN A 149 -4.54 28.61 11.80
CA GLN A 149 -5.36 29.78 11.53
C GLN A 149 -6.68 29.41 10.86
N SER A 150 -6.68 28.45 9.94
CA SER A 150 -7.85 28.10 9.13
C SER A 150 -8.80 27.11 9.81
N ALA A 151 -8.30 26.27 10.71
CA ALA A 151 -9.08 25.22 11.38
C ALA A 151 -8.47 24.81 12.74
N SER A 152 -8.35 25.77 13.67
CA SER A 152 -7.70 25.56 14.98
C SER A 152 -8.21 24.37 15.77
N GLY A 153 -9.52 24.13 15.76
CA GLY A 153 -10.14 22.94 16.41
C GLY A 153 -9.68 21.63 15.78
N LEU A 154 -9.60 21.56 14.45
CA LEU A 154 -9.14 20.37 13.72
C LEU A 154 -7.63 20.21 13.84
N ALA A 155 -6.84 21.30 13.75
CA ALA A 155 -5.39 21.30 13.82
C ALA A 155 -4.87 20.57 15.06
N ARG A 156 -5.49 20.78 16.22
CA ARG A 156 -5.13 20.11 17.47
C ARG A 156 -5.27 18.59 17.39
N TYR A 157 -6.37 18.09 16.83
CA TYR A 157 -6.60 16.65 16.67
C TYR A 157 -5.65 16.05 15.63
N LEU A 158 -5.36 16.79 14.55
CA LEU A 158 -4.40 16.36 13.53
C LEU A 158 -2.98 16.29 14.10
N LEU A 159 -2.59 17.22 14.96
CA LEU A 159 -1.30 17.18 15.63
C LEU A 159 -1.18 15.95 16.57
N ILE A 160 -2.23 15.63 17.32
CA ILE A 160 -2.28 14.41 18.13
C ILE A 160 -2.14 13.16 17.23
N GLY A 161 -2.90 13.09 16.14
CA GLY A 161 -2.80 12.01 15.16
C GLY A 161 -1.41 11.90 14.52
N TYR A 162 -0.79 13.04 14.20
CA TYR A 162 0.59 13.10 13.72
C TYR A 162 1.58 12.51 14.73
N VAL A 163 1.49 12.91 16.00
CA VAL A 163 2.39 12.40 17.06
C VAL A 163 2.21 10.89 17.23
N ILE A 164 0.98 10.39 17.29
CA ILE A 164 0.70 8.95 17.38
C ILE A 164 1.27 8.21 16.15
N GLY A 165 0.99 8.71 14.95
CA GLY A 165 1.52 8.12 13.70
C GLY A 165 3.05 8.13 13.66
N ALA A 166 3.68 9.23 14.08
CA ALA A 166 5.12 9.34 14.15
C ALA A 166 5.72 8.31 15.12
N LEU A 167 5.15 8.16 16.32
CA LEU A 167 5.59 7.16 17.30
C LEU A 167 5.48 5.73 16.75
N ILE A 168 4.41 5.41 16.03
CA ILE A 168 4.23 4.10 15.39
C ILE A 168 5.30 3.87 14.33
N VAL A 169 5.56 4.85 13.45
CA VAL A 169 6.59 4.74 12.40
C VAL A 169 7.99 4.61 13.01
N ILE A 170 8.28 5.38 14.06
CA ILE A 170 9.56 5.28 14.78
C ILE A 170 9.71 3.89 15.43
N ALA A 171 8.68 3.42 16.14
CA ALA A 171 8.72 2.09 16.76
C ALA A 171 8.91 0.97 15.72
N LEU A 172 8.20 1.05 14.58
CA LEU A 172 8.35 0.11 13.47
C LEU A 172 9.78 0.16 12.90
N THR A 173 10.32 1.34 12.67
CA THR A 173 11.69 1.52 12.14
C THR A 173 12.72 0.94 13.10
N LEU A 174 12.58 1.21 14.40
CA LEU A 174 13.46 0.66 15.43
C LEU A 174 13.37 -0.87 15.51
N LEU A 175 12.16 -1.43 15.37
CA LEU A 175 11.96 -2.88 15.34
C LEU A 175 12.76 -3.56 14.22
N TYR A 176 12.89 -2.92 13.05
CA TYR A 176 13.61 -3.48 11.89
C TYR A 176 15.10 -3.07 11.83
N THR A 177 15.55 -2.13 12.66
CA THR A 177 16.93 -1.62 12.59
C THR A 177 17.73 -1.83 13.86
N TRP A 178 17.08 -2.07 15.01
CA TRP A 178 17.73 -2.14 16.32
C TRP A 178 17.41 -3.44 17.06
N ASP A 179 18.42 -4.30 17.26
CA ASP A 179 18.26 -5.63 17.87
C ASP A 179 17.63 -5.58 19.26
N LYS A 180 17.99 -4.58 20.09
CA LYS A 180 17.43 -4.45 21.44
C LYS A 180 15.90 -4.28 21.46
N VAL A 181 15.35 -3.63 20.44
CA VAL A 181 13.88 -3.47 20.31
C VAL A 181 13.26 -4.79 19.90
N LEU A 182 13.88 -5.55 19.00
CA LEU A 182 13.45 -6.91 18.66
C LEU A 182 13.47 -7.81 19.90
N ASP A 183 14.56 -7.80 20.66
CA ASP A 183 14.69 -8.58 21.90
C ASP A 183 13.59 -8.22 22.91
N LEU A 184 13.29 -6.93 23.06
CA LEU A 184 12.19 -6.46 23.93
C LEU A 184 10.83 -7.02 23.48
N VAL A 185 10.54 -7.01 22.19
CA VAL A 185 9.29 -7.58 21.65
C VAL A 185 9.24 -9.09 21.88
N LEU A 186 10.36 -9.81 21.67
CA LEU A 186 10.44 -11.24 21.95
C LEU A 186 10.29 -11.56 23.44
N LEU A 187 10.78 -10.68 24.33
CA LEU A 187 10.55 -10.78 25.79
C LEU A 187 9.07 -10.62 26.14
N LEU A 188 8.36 -9.68 25.47
CA LEU A 188 6.90 -9.53 25.65
C LEU A 188 6.15 -10.79 25.21
N PHE A 189 6.60 -11.48 24.15
CA PHE A 189 6.00 -12.76 23.74
C PHE A 189 6.16 -13.85 24.80
N LYS A 190 7.23 -13.83 25.62
CA LYS A 190 7.41 -14.76 26.72
C LYS A 190 6.38 -14.59 27.86
N LYS A 191 5.74 -13.41 27.96
CA LYS A 191 4.68 -13.14 28.95
C LYS A 191 3.31 -13.69 28.51
N LEU A 192 3.15 -14.19 27.28
CA LEU A 192 1.93 -14.84 26.84
C LEU A 192 1.68 -16.13 27.66
N PRO A 193 0.41 -16.56 27.83
CA PRO A 193 0.03 -17.72 28.62
C PRO A 193 0.82 -18.98 28.21
N ASP A 194 1.24 -19.76 29.20
CA ASP A 194 2.00 -20.98 28.97
C ASP A 194 1.05 -22.17 28.70
N THR A 195 0.49 -22.22 27.52
CA THR A 195 -0.35 -23.30 27.02
C THR A 195 0.21 -23.83 25.69
N PRO A 196 -0.02 -25.10 25.35
CA PRO A 196 0.53 -25.70 24.10
C PRO A 196 0.22 -24.85 22.86
N LYS A 197 -1.01 -24.31 22.76
CA LYS A 197 -1.47 -23.45 21.65
C LYS A 197 -0.74 -22.11 21.59
N TRP A 198 -0.47 -21.49 22.73
CA TRP A 198 0.26 -20.23 22.80
C TRP A 198 1.77 -20.42 22.62
N ASN A 199 2.33 -21.56 23.05
CA ASN A 199 3.72 -21.89 22.86
C ASN A 199 4.06 -22.08 21.37
N GLU A 200 3.22 -22.84 20.63
CA GLU A 200 3.35 -22.99 19.18
C GLU A 200 3.25 -21.63 18.44
N ARG A 201 2.27 -20.79 18.82
CA ARG A 201 2.13 -19.47 18.25
C ARG A 201 3.32 -18.56 18.55
N ARG A 202 3.82 -18.58 19.77
CA ARG A 202 4.97 -17.79 20.22
C ARG A 202 6.22 -18.14 19.42
N GLU A 203 6.48 -19.41 19.24
CA GLU A 203 7.60 -19.90 18.45
C GLU A 203 7.47 -19.50 16.98
N LYS A 204 6.30 -19.71 16.38
CA LYS A 204 6.02 -19.34 14.99
C LYS A 204 6.11 -17.84 14.75
N TRP A 205 5.53 -17.01 15.62
CA TRP A 205 5.57 -15.54 15.47
C TRP A 205 6.97 -15.01 15.77
N GLY A 206 7.65 -15.53 16.78
CA GLY A 206 9.00 -15.15 17.12
C GLY A 206 9.98 -15.44 15.99
N SER A 207 9.98 -16.67 15.45
CA SER A 207 10.84 -17.04 14.34
C SER A 207 10.55 -16.24 13.07
N SER A 208 9.28 -15.99 12.75
CA SER A 208 8.89 -15.14 11.62
C SER A 208 9.37 -13.70 11.79
N LEU A 209 9.24 -13.13 12.99
CA LEU A 209 9.66 -11.77 13.27
C LEU A 209 11.20 -11.62 13.19
N VAL A 210 11.93 -12.58 13.74
CA VAL A 210 13.41 -12.62 13.64
C VAL A 210 13.85 -12.74 12.18
N GLN A 211 13.23 -13.60 11.40
CA GLN A 211 13.54 -13.75 9.98
C GLN A 211 13.27 -12.46 9.20
N LEU A 212 12.08 -11.85 9.39
CA LEU A 212 11.73 -10.57 8.76
C LEU A 212 12.71 -9.45 9.13
N ASN A 213 13.03 -9.32 10.42
CA ASN A 213 14.00 -8.33 10.90
C ASN A 213 15.38 -8.56 10.26
N THR A 214 15.90 -9.79 10.33
CA THR A 214 17.23 -10.13 9.81
C THR A 214 17.35 -9.82 8.32
N GLU A 215 16.37 -10.20 7.51
CA GLU A 215 16.40 -9.99 6.07
C GLU A 215 16.15 -8.52 5.68
N ALA A 216 15.20 -7.84 6.34
CA ALA A 216 14.95 -6.42 6.11
C ALA A 216 16.16 -5.55 6.50
N ARG A 217 16.81 -5.87 7.60
CA ARG A 217 17.99 -5.15 8.08
C ARG A 217 19.16 -5.19 7.08
N LYS A 218 19.39 -6.34 6.42
CA LYS A 218 20.43 -6.48 5.40
C LYS A 218 20.25 -5.46 4.25
N VAL A 219 19.02 -5.08 3.97
CA VAL A 219 18.66 -4.11 2.92
C VAL A 219 18.67 -2.68 3.47
N LEU A 220 18.01 -2.45 4.61
CA LEU A 220 17.84 -1.13 5.21
C LEU A 220 19.16 -0.49 5.67
N LEU A 221 20.16 -1.29 6.05
CA LEU A 221 21.47 -0.79 6.44
C LEU A 221 22.37 -0.41 5.28
N VAL A 222 21.99 -0.71 4.03
CA VAL A 222 22.75 -0.30 2.84
C VAL A 222 22.44 1.17 2.52
N PRO A 223 23.41 2.10 2.68
CA PRO A 223 23.16 3.54 2.57
C PRO A 223 22.60 3.95 1.19
N SER A 224 23.11 3.35 0.11
CA SER A 224 22.69 3.66 -1.25
C SER A 224 21.23 3.25 -1.51
N VAL A 225 20.81 2.08 -1.01
CA VAL A 225 19.41 1.62 -1.11
C VAL A 225 18.48 2.50 -0.29
N ARG A 226 18.89 2.83 0.93
CA ARG A 226 18.11 3.69 1.82
C ARG A 226 17.89 5.09 1.24
N VAL A 227 18.96 5.75 0.78
CA VAL A 227 18.86 7.12 0.23
C VAL A 227 18.02 7.13 -1.05
N ARG A 228 18.30 6.22 -2.00
CA ARG A 228 17.53 6.11 -3.23
C ARG A 228 16.08 5.73 -2.96
N GLY A 229 15.85 4.79 -2.05
CA GLY A 229 14.51 4.34 -1.67
C GLY A 229 13.68 5.46 -1.06
N ILE A 230 14.25 6.26 -0.14
CA ILE A 230 13.58 7.43 0.44
C ILE A 230 13.29 8.48 -0.64
N ALA A 231 14.26 8.79 -1.52
CA ALA A 231 14.08 9.77 -2.58
C ALA A 231 12.94 9.39 -3.55
N VAL A 232 12.94 8.12 -4.02
CA VAL A 232 11.86 7.59 -4.88
C VAL A 232 10.52 7.60 -4.13
N SER A 233 10.53 7.22 -2.86
CA SER A 233 9.31 7.19 -2.04
C SER A 233 8.73 8.58 -1.80
N LEU A 234 9.55 9.59 -1.59
CA LEU A 234 9.09 10.99 -1.47
C LEU A 234 8.46 11.51 -2.78
N LEU A 235 9.09 11.20 -3.92
CA LEU A 235 8.53 11.55 -5.23
C LEU A 235 7.20 10.82 -5.49
N LYS A 236 7.13 9.52 -5.16
CA LYS A 236 5.89 8.74 -5.20
C LYS A 236 4.78 9.39 -4.36
N LEU A 237 5.09 9.81 -3.13
CA LEU A 237 4.14 10.46 -2.23
C LEU A 237 3.68 11.82 -2.77
N PHE A 238 4.58 12.59 -3.38
CA PHE A 238 4.22 13.82 -4.06
C PHE A 238 3.17 13.59 -5.17
N VAL A 239 3.35 12.54 -5.98
CA VAL A 239 2.36 12.14 -6.99
C VAL A 239 1.05 11.70 -6.34
N LEU A 240 1.11 10.85 -5.31
CA LEU A 240 -0.08 10.37 -4.59
C LEU A 240 -0.91 11.52 -4.02
N TYR A 241 -0.26 12.48 -3.35
CA TYR A 241 -0.94 13.62 -2.72
C TYR A 241 -1.41 14.68 -3.72
N SER A 242 -0.96 14.60 -4.98
CA SER A 242 -1.50 15.42 -6.08
C SER A 242 -2.86 14.93 -6.58
N ILE A 243 -3.20 13.65 -6.34
CA ILE A 243 -4.48 13.08 -6.79
C ILE A 243 -5.67 13.71 -6.05
N PRO A 244 -5.69 13.86 -4.70
CA PRO A 244 -6.75 14.59 -4.00
C PRO A 244 -6.93 16.01 -4.49
N TYR A 245 -5.84 16.73 -4.79
CA TYR A 245 -5.94 18.09 -5.35
C TYR A 245 -6.67 18.11 -6.68
N LEU A 246 -6.28 17.23 -7.61
CA LEU A 246 -6.96 17.14 -8.90
C LEU A 246 -8.42 16.73 -8.72
N ALA A 247 -8.70 15.73 -7.86
CA ALA A 247 -10.05 15.25 -7.58
C ALA A 247 -10.95 16.37 -7.02
N LEU A 248 -10.46 17.14 -6.05
CA LEU A 248 -11.17 18.29 -5.49
C LEU A 248 -11.44 19.38 -6.53
N ARG A 249 -10.44 19.70 -7.39
CA ARG A 249 -10.63 20.68 -8.49
C ARG A 249 -11.67 20.23 -9.49
N LEU A 250 -11.65 18.96 -9.88
CA LEU A 250 -12.62 18.37 -10.81
C LEU A 250 -14.03 18.29 -10.20
N ALA A 251 -14.14 18.10 -8.88
CA ALA A 251 -15.41 18.14 -8.16
C ALA A 251 -15.93 19.56 -7.88
N GLY A 252 -15.15 20.61 -8.21
CA GLY A 252 -15.56 22.01 -8.08
C GLY A 252 -15.02 22.75 -6.86
N CYS A 253 -14.21 22.14 -6.01
CA CYS A 253 -13.56 22.82 -4.88
C CYS A 253 -12.40 23.71 -5.37
N THR A 254 -12.49 25.00 -5.08
CA THR A 254 -11.43 25.99 -5.39
C THR A 254 -10.80 26.61 -4.14
N ALA A 255 -11.31 26.29 -2.95
CA ALA A 255 -10.93 26.92 -1.69
C ALA A 255 -9.50 26.56 -1.22
N LEU A 256 -9.01 25.36 -1.60
CA LEU A 256 -7.70 24.87 -1.17
C LEU A 256 -6.64 25.04 -2.26
N SER A 257 -5.46 25.53 -1.89
CA SER A 257 -4.28 25.54 -2.75
C SER A 257 -3.65 24.15 -2.87
N PHE A 258 -2.73 23.97 -3.81
CA PHE A 258 -1.99 22.73 -3.98
C PHE A 258 -1.19 22.33 -2.73
N ALA A 259 -0.51 23.30 -2.11
CA ALA A 259 0.31 23.07 -0.92
C ALA A 259 -0.52 22.62 0.29
N GLU A 260 -1.69 23.23 0.48
CA GLU A 260 -2.63 22.88 1.55
C GLU A 260 -3.18 21.46 1.38
N VAL A 261 -3.52 21.07 0.14
CA VAL A 261 -3.95 19.68 -0.13
C VAL A 261 -2.81 18.68 0.08
N GLN A 262 -1.55 19.04 -0.28
CA GLN A 262 -0.38 18.20 0.02
C GLN A 262 -0.21 17.99 1.53
N LEU A 263 -0.35 19.06 2.33
CA LEU A 263 -0.31 18.98 3.79
C LEU A 263 -1.40 18.05 4.34
N LEU A 264 -2.66 18.34 4.00
CA LEU A 264 -3.81 17.55 4.49
C LEU A 264 -3.72 16.08 4.07
N SER A 265 -3.32 15.81 2.82
CA SER A 265 -3.14 14.44 2.31
C SER A 265 -2.01 13.68 3.01
N SER A 266 -0.92 14.38 3.36
CA SER A 266 0.18 13.77 4.08
C SER A 266 -0.21 13.37 5.51
N LEU A 267 -0.94 14.23 6.20
CA LEU A 267 -1.51 13.95 7.53
C LEU A 267 -2.55 12.84 7.45
N MET A 268 -3.42 12.85 6.43
CA MET A 268 -4.40 11.80 6.16
C MET A 268 -3.73 10.42 6.09
N LEU A 269 -2.69 10.28 5.26
CA LEU A 269 -2.01 8.99 5.09
C LEU A 269 -1.27 8.55 6.37
N LEU A 270 -0.67 9.49 7.10
CA LEU A 270 0.01 9.18 8.36
C LEU A 270 -0.98 8.68 9.42
N ILE A 271 -2.10 9.36 9.60
CA ILE A 271 -3.14 9.01 10.59
C ILE A 271 -3.80 7.69 10.22
N THR A 272 -4.18 7.51 8.95
CA THR A 272 -4.82 6.26 8.49
C THR A 272 -3.88 5.06 8.55
N SER A 273 -2.56 5.28 8.49
CA SER A 273 -1.56 4.24 8.69
C SER A 273 -1.55 3.65 10.10
N ALA A 274 -2.08 4.37 11.09
CA ALA A 274 -2.19 3.93 12.47
C ALA A 274 -3.51 3.19 12.75
N LEU A 275 -4.48 3.26 11.83
CA LEU A 275 -5.79 2.65 12.01
C LEU A 275 -5.84 1.27 11.33
N PRO A 276 -6.49 0.27 11.95
CA PRO A 276 -6.74 -0.98 11.28
C PRO A 276 -7.65 -0.75 10.07
N ASN A 277 -7.24 -1.26 8.92
CA ASN A 277 -8.03 -1.18 7.71
C ASN A 277 -8.35 -2.58 7.17
N VAL A 278 -9.45 -2.69 6.45
CA VAL A 278 -9.85 -3.92 5.77
C VAL A 278 -9.77 -3.64 4.26
N ALA A 279 -8.78 -4.22 3.61
CA ALA A 279 -8.51 -4.02 2.18
C ALA A 279 -8.31 -2.55 1.76
N GLY A 280 -7.85 -1.67 2.67
CA GLY A 280 -7.67 -0.24 2.38
C GLY A 280 -8.95 0.59 2.40
N VAL A 281 -10.08 0.05 2.88
CA VAL A 281 -11.39 0.72 2.95
C VAL A 281 -11.74 1.08 4.41
N GLY A 282 -12.49 2.14 4.59
CA GLY A 282 -13.00 2.64 5.88
C GLY A 282 -12.20 3.82 6.41
N PRO A 283 -11.03 3.62 7.04
CA PRO A 283 -10.25 4.72 7.61
C PRO A 283 -9.86 5.81 6.61
N MET A 284 -9.58 5.45 5.36
CA MET A 284 -9.20 6.41 4.33
C MET A 284 -10.37 7.30 3.91
N GLU A 285 -11.55 6.73 3.71
CA GLU A 285 -12.77 7.47 3.38
C GLU A 285 -13.14 8.42 4.50
N PHE A 286 -13.14 7.91 5.74
CA PHE A 286 -13.41 8.73 6.92
C PHE A 286 -12.41 9.90 7.04
N ALA A 287 -11.12 9.62 6.93
CA ALA A 287 -10.10 10.66 7.04
C ALA A 287 -10.17 11.67 5.89
N PHE A 288 -10.47 11.22 4.66
CA PHE A 288 -10.64 12.11 3.52
C PHE A 288 -11.80 13.11 3.76
N LEU A 289 -12.97 12.61 4.12
CA LEU A 289 -14.13 13.47 4.41
C LEU A 289 -13.86 14.38 5.61
N LEU A 290 -13.33 13.85 6.71
CA LEU A 290 -12.98 14.66 7.89
C LEU A 290 -12.05 15.83 7.55
N LEU A 291 -11.06 15.59 6.68
CA LEU A 291 -10.02 16.57 6.39
C LEU A 291 -10.43 17.58 5.31
N PHE A 292 -11.29 17.22 4.37
CA PHE A 292 -11.60 18.09 3.25
C PHE A 292 -12.97 18.80 3.37
N THR A 293 -13.92 18.25 4.16
CA THR A 293 -15.25 18.87 4.36
C THR A 293 -15.21 20.28 4.97
N PRO A 294 -14.23 20.68 5.81
CA PRO A 294 -14.17 22.07 6.29
C PRO A 294 -14.01 23.13 5.19
N TRP A 295 -13.44 22.77 4.03
CA TRP A 295 -13.19 23.68 2.91
C TRP A 295 -13.97 23.32 1.63
N ALA A 296 -14.49 22.10 1.55
CA ALA A 296 -15.39 21.66 0.51
C ALA A 296 -16.68 21.17 1.17
N ASP A 297 -17.83 21.56 0.63
CA ASP A 297 -19.07 20.98 1.16
C ASP A 297 -19.09 19.44 1.06
N THR A 298 -19.97 18.79 1.80
CA THR A 298 -20.01 17.32 1.89
C THR A 298 -20.23 16.66 0.53
N ALA A 299 -21.00 17.27 -0.37
CA ALA A 299 -21.26 16.71 -1.70
C ALA A 299 -19.99 16.77 -2.56
N ILE A 300 -19.31 17.90 -2.59
CA ILE A 300 -18.04 18.07 -3.31
C ILE A 300 -16.95 17.15 -2.73
N ALA A 301 -16.82 17.09 -1.40
CA ALA A 301 -15.85 16.22 -0.76
C ALA A 301 -16.12 14.73 -1.07
N SER A 302 -17.39 14.30 -1.10
CA SER A 302 -17.77 12.93 -1.44
C SER A 302 -17.47 12.59 -2.90
N SER A 303 -17.80 13.48 -3.84
CA SER A 303 -17.45 13.31 -5.27
C SER A 303 -15.93 13.26 -5.47
N ALA A 304 -15.17 14.15 -4.80
CA ALA A 304 -13.72 14.13 -4.85
C ALA A 304 -13.15 12.81 -4.27
N LEU A 305 -13.73 12.29 -3.21
CA LEU A 305 -13.36 10.99 -2.64
C LEU A 305 -13.56 9.86 -3.64
N VAL A 306 -14.69 9.83 -4.34
CA VAL A 306 -14.96 8.83 -5.39
C VAL A 306 -13.90 8.91 -6.51
N LEU A 307 -13.62 10.11 -7.02
CA LEU A 307 -12.59 10.34 -8.04
C LEU A 307 -11.20 9.89 -7.56
N TYR A 308 -10.84 10.23 -6.32
CA TYR A 308 -9.61 9.76 -5.67
C TYR A 308 -9.54 8.24 -5.62
N ARG A 309 -10.63 7.57 -5.24
CA ARG A 309 -10.71 6.09 -5.18
C ARG A 309 -10.65 5.44 -6.55
N VAL A 310 -11.22 6.07 -7.57
CA VAL A 310 -11.06 5.60 -8.96
C VAL A 310 -9.59 5.53 -9.34
N ALA A 311 -8.82 6.57 -9.05
CA ALA A 311 -7.41 6.64 -9.41
C ALA A 311 -6.50 5.73 -8.56
N THR A 312 -6.77 5.62 -7.23
CA THR A 312 -5.84 4.99 -6.28
C THR A 312 -6.23 3.58 -5.84
N TYR A 313 -7.46 3.15 -6.11
CA TYR A 313 -7.96 1.85 -5.67
C TYR A 313 -8.56 1.02 -6.82
N PHE A 314 -9.61 1.54 -7.48
CA PHE A 314 -10.34 0.75 -8.48
C PHE A 314 -9.53 0.50 -9.75
N PHE A 315 -8.91 1.54 -10.30
CA PHE A 315 -8.10 1.40 -11.51
C PHE A 315 -6.86 0.52 -11.32
N PRO A 316 -6.02 0.71 -10.28
CA PRO A 316 -4.92 -0.20 -9.99
C PRO A 316 -5.39 -1.64 -9.77
N PHE A 317 -6.55 -1.84 -9.13
CA PHE A 317 -7.10 -3.19 -8.95
C PHE A 317 -7.44 -3.85 -10.29
N LEU A 318 -8.10 -3.16 -11.21
CA LEU A 318 -8.40 -3.69 -12.54
C LEU A 318 -7.12 -4.09 -13.30
N LEU A 319 -6.07 -3.26 -13.23
CA LEU A 319 -4.76 -3.60 -13.82
C LEU A 319 -4.13 -4.82 -13.13
N SER A 320 -4.26 -4.92 -11.80
CA SER A 320 -3.72 -6.03 -11.03
C SER A 320 -4.37 -7.37 -11.38
N VAL A 321 -5.66 -7.38 -11.66
CA VAL A 321 -6.39 -8.57 -12.16
C VAL A 321 -5.79 -9.03 -13.50
N ILE A 322 -5.53 -8.11 -14.43
CA ILE A 322 -4.91 -8.43 -15.73
C ILE A 322 -3.53 -9.06 -15.54
N VAL A 323 -2.72 -8.47 -14.63
CA VAL A 323 -1.38 -9.00 -14.32
C VAL A 323 -1.48 -10.40 -13.71
N PHE A 324 -2.36 -10.58 -12.73
CA PHE A 324 -2.55 -11.88 -12.08
C PHE A 324 -2.97 -12.97 -13.08
N LEU A 325 -3.96 -12.70 -13.93
CA LEU A 325 -4.43 -13.66 -14.93
C LEU A 325 -3.35 -14.05 -15.94
N ARG A 326 -2.48 -13.09 -16.33
CA ARG A 326 -1.34 -13.36 -17.22
C ARG A 326 -0.30 -14.26 -16.56
N GLU A 327 0.03 -14.02 -15.29
CA GLU A 327 1.01 -14.83 -14.55
C GLU A 327 0.47 -16.23 -14.23
N GLU A 328 -0.82 -16.38 -13.92
CA GLU A 328 -1.49 -17.67 -13.73
C GLU A 328 -1.45 -18.51 -15.02
N LYS A 329 -1.79 -17.90 -16.16
CA LYS A 329 -1.73 -18.56 -17.47
C LYS A 329 -0.33 -19.07 -17.82
N LYS A 330 0.73 -18.32 -17.47
CA LYS A 330 2.12 -18.76 -17.67
C LYS A 330 2.46 -19.95 -16.78
N SER A 331 1.97 -19.94 -15.52
CA SER A 331 2.18 -21.02 -14.58
C SER A 331 1.57 -22.33 -15.09
N LEU A 332 0.35 -22.28 -15.61
CA LEU A 332 -0.34 -23.45 -16.19
C LEU A 332 0.41 -24.00 -17.40
N LYS A 333 0.86 -23.13 -18.32
CA LYS A 333 1.63 -23.55 -19.49
C LYS A 333 2.98 -24.20 -19.14
N GLY A 334 3.69 -23.65 -18.13
CA GLY A 334 4.93 -24.22 -17.64
C GLY A 334 4.73 -25.62 -17.01
N PHE A 335 3.62 -25.84 -16.33
CA PHE A 335 3.24 -27.13 -15.77
C PHE A 335 2.94 -28.17 -16.87
N ASP A 336 2.20 -27.76 -17.92
CA ASP A 336 1.90 -28.64 -19.07
C ASP A 336 3.17 -29.03 -19.84
N ALA A 337 4.14 -28.11 -20.00
CA ALA A 337 5.41 -28.38 -20.68
C ALA A 337 6.35 -29.32 -19.88
N GLN A 338 6.29 -29.31 -18.55
CA GLN A 338 7.06 -30.23 -17.70
C GLN A 338 6.40 -31.63 -17.57
N SER A 339 5.13 -31.75 -17.93
CA SER A 339 4.35 -32.98 -17.82
C SER A 339 4.15 -33.69 -19.17
N ALA A 340 4.62 -33.12 -20.26
CA ALA A 340 4.70 -33.68 -21.60
C ALA A 340 6.08 -34.26 -21.89
#